data_51b094ccea2c7ce4fd1696e25ac8f974
#
_entry.id   51b094ccea2c7ce4fd1696e25ac8f974
#
_cell.length_a   1.000
_cell.length_b   1.000
_cell.length_c   1.000
_cell.angle_alpha   90.00
_cell.angle_beta   90.00
_cell.angle_gamma   90.00
#
_symmetry.space_group_name_H-M   'P 1'
#
loop_
_entity.id
_entity.type
_entity.pdbx_description
1 polymer ?
#
loop_
_entity_poly.entity_id
_entity_poly.type
_entity_poly.pdbx_seq_one_letter_code
_entity_poly.pdbx_strand_id
1 'polypeptide(L)'
;DYAGWIEGRAEAMPSGPIKTTDGKTVGTHDGLMHYTIGQRRGLGVSSDRPYYVVRLDTVENAVIVGHAEETFSTAFRTGPVCWGGLPRQEVPFECLVQLRSRHQAVPALVRPDLRGAEVVFDIPEQAVTPGQWAVFYDLDGFVLGAAIVQGFRLARPEQCLGLRGAASA
;
A
#
# COMPACT_ATOMS: atom_id res chain seq x y z
N ASP A 1 4.43 -22.90 15.82
CA ASP A 1 3.97 -21.62 16.39
C ASP A 1 4.73 -20.47 15.75
N TYR A 2 4.10 -19.82 14.74
CA TYR A 2 4.71 -18.76 13.94
C TYR A 2 4.96 -17.48 14.77
N ALA A 3 4.11 -17.19 15.74
CA ALA A 3 4.26 -16.06 16.65
C ALA A 3 5.49 -16.23 17.55
N GLY A 4 5.69 -17.39 18.16
CA GLY A 4 6.86 -17.69 18.98
C GLY A 4 8.18 -17.72 18.20
N TRP A 5 8.13 -18.02 16.89
CA TRP A 5 9.31 -17.97 16.03
C TRP A 5 9.75 -16.53 15.69
N ILE A 6 8.79 -15.62 15.58
CA ILE A 6 9.04 -14.17 15.38
C ILE A 6 9.53 -13.54 16.68
N GLU A 7 8.91 -13.86 17.82
CA GLU A 7 9.28 -13.31 19.12
C GLU A 7 10.72 -13.65 19.55
N GLY A 8 11.26 -14.79 19.10
CA GLY A 8 12.66 -15.18 19.37
C GLY A 8 13.71 -14.55 18.47
N ARG A 9 13.35 -13.79 17.43
CA ARG A 9 14.26 -13.20 16.44
C ARG A 9 14.05 -11.72 16.14
N ALA A 10 12.91 -11.17 16.48
CA ALA A 10 12.72 -9.73 16.49
C ALA A 10 13.28 -9.21 17.82
N GLU A 11 14.36 -8.43 17.81
CA GLU A 11 14.53 -7.42 18.84
C GLU A 11 13.20 -6.70 18.91
N ALA A 12 12.57 -6.72 20.10
CA ALA A 12 11.25 -6.12 20.28
C ALA A 12 11.32 -4.69 19.76
N MET A 13 10.69 -4.42 18.61
CA MET A 13 10.64 -3.05 18.11
C MET A 13 9.94 -2.22 19.19
N PRO A 14 10.60 -1.16 19.71
CA PRO A 14 10.08 -0.42 20.85
C PRO A 14 8.71 0.17 20.54
N SER A 15 7.93 0.41 21.56
CA SER A 15 6.73 1.23 21.47
C SER A 15 7.06 2.60 20.90
N GLY A 16 6.12 3.21 20.19
CA GLY A 16 6.31 4.49 19.57
C GLY A 16 5.01 5.26 19.39
N PRO A 17 5.08 6.51 18.91
CA PRO A 17 3.90 7.34 18.74
C PRO A 17 3.05 6.91 17.56
N ILE A 18 1.73 7.05 17.72
CA ILE A 18 0.77 7.09 16.62
C ILE A 18 0.53 8.57 16.31
N LYS A 19 0.87 9.01 15.10
CA LYS A 19 0.75 10.40 14.65
C LYS A 19 -0.26 10.51 13.51
N THR A 20 -0.94 11.63 13.44
CA THR A 20 -1.73 11.99 12.25
C THR A 20 -0.81 12.46 11.12
N THR A 21 -1.34 12.58 9.90
CA THR A 21 -0.59 13.05 8.72
C THR A 21 -0.07 14.48 8.87
N ASP A 22 -0.70 15.30 9.70
CA ASP A 22 -0.26 16.65 10.10
C ASP A 22 0.74 16.65 11.28
N GLY A 23 1.14 15.46 11.77
CA GLY A 23 2.18 15.29 12.78
C GLY A 23 1.71 15.33 14.24
N LYS A 24 0.39 15.45 14.51
CA LYS A 24 -0.14 15.43 15.87
C LYS A 24 -0.10 14.01 16.43
N THR A 25 0.47 13.82 17.63
CA THR A 25 0.42 12.54 18.34
C THR A 25 -0.97 12.29 18.92
N VAL A 26 -1.56 11.16 18.57
CA VAL A 26 -2.93 10.75 18.97
C VAL A 26 -2.96 9.46 19.78
N GLY A 27 -1.83 8.77 19.93
CA GLY A 27 -1.71 7.52 20.69
C GLY A 27 -0.30 6.97 20.71
N THR A 28 -0.17 5.74 21.19
CA THR A 28 1.08 4.98 21.25
C THR A 28 0.82 3.57 20.73
N HIS A 29 1.79 3.00 20.01
CA HIS A 29 1.76 1.62 19.53
C HIS A 29 2.80 0.76 20.26
N ASP A 30 2.58 -0.55 20.29
CA ASP A 30 3.44 -1.55 20.96
C ASP A 30 4.38 -2.27 19.99
N GLY A 31 4.70 -1.65 18.86
CA GLY A 31 5.56 -2.17 17.81
C GLY A 31 4.92 -2.05 16.42
N LEU A 32 5.70 -1.56 15.44
CA LEU A 32 5.23 -1.35 14.06
C LEU A 32 4.73 -2.64 13.38
N MET A 33 5.24 -3.80 13.80
CA MET A 33 4.87 -5.11 13.23
C MET A 33 3.40 -5.48 13.39
N HIS A 34 2.70 -4.84 14.34
CA HIS A 34 1.28 -5.09 14.60
C HIS A 34 0.36 -4.27 13.69
N TYR A 35 0.93 -3.41 12.84
CA TYR A 35 0.17 -2.49 12.00
C TYR A 35 0.41 -2.76 10.51
N THR A 36 -0.65 -2.60 9.74
CA THR A 36 -0.60 -2.74 8.27
C THR A 36 -1.24 -1.52 7.63
N ILE A 37 -0.69 -1.04 6.51
CA ILE A 37 -1.26 0.09 5.75
C ILE A 37 -2.69 -0.26 5.34
N GLY A 38 -3.61 0.70 5.56
CA GLY A 38 -5.05 0.53 5.37
C GLY A 38 -5.79 -0.07 6.58
N GLN A 39 -5.09 -0.48 7.64
CA GLN A 39 -5.71 -1.01 8.86
C GLN A 39 -6.56 0.07 9.54
N ARG A 40 -7.82 -0.29 9.87
CA ARG A 40 -8.78 0.57 10.58
C ARG A 40 -8.97 0.17 12.04
N ARG A 41 -8.95 -1.16 12.33
CA ARG A 41 -9.26 -1.70 13.65
C ARG A 41 -8.01 -1.89 14.47
N GLY A 42 -8.15 -1.83 15.81
CA GLY A 42 -7.03 -2.13 16.72
C GLY A 42 -5.98 -1.02 16.82
N LEU A 43 -6.31 0.21 16.42
CA LEU A 43 -5.36 1.34 16.50
C LEU A 43 -5.24 1.91 17.92
N GLY A 44 -6.22 1.64 18.81
CA GLY A 44 -6.20 2.16 20.19
C GLY A 44 -6.36 3.69 20.30
N VAL A 45 -6.77 4.36 19.21
CA VAL A 45 -6.97 5.81 19.17
C VAL A 45 -8.43 6.16 18.98
N SER A 46 -8.89 7.22 19.67
CA SER A 46 -10.26 7.73 19.59
C SER A 46 -10.32 8.94 18.67
N SER A 47 -11.35 9.02 17.83
CA SER A 47 -11.58 10.13 16.89
C SER A 47 -13.04 10.18 16.48
N ASP A 48 -13.54 11.36 16.09
CA ASP A 48 -14.90 11.56 15.56
C ASP A 48 -15.12 10.85 14.21
N ARG A 49 -14.05 10.66 13.46
CA ARG A 49 -14.03 9.94 12.18
C ARG A 49 -13.01 8.80 12.26
N PRO A 50 -13.26 7.64 11.60
CA PRO A 50 -12.30 6.54 11.60
C PRO A 50 -10.92 6.95 11.09
N TYR A 51 -9.88 6.52 11.81
CA TYR A 51 -8.51 6.55 11.33
C TYR A 51 -8.15 5.25 10.62
N TYR A 52 -7.22 5.37 9.70
CA TYR A 52 -6.60 4.28 8.95
C TYR A 52 -5.09 4.46 8.98
N VAL A 53 -4.33 3.38 9.01
CA VAL A 53 -2.88 3.44 8.85
C VAL A 53 -2.57 3.89 7.42
N VAL A 54 -1.94 5.04 7.27
CA VAL A 54 -1.51 5.61 5.99
C VAL A 54 -0.09 5.17 5.65
N ARG A 55 0.79 5.15 6.66
CA ARG A 55 2.21 4.84 6.49
C ARG A 55 2.81 4.33 7.81
N LEU A 56 3.81 3.46 7.70
CA LEU A 56 4.68 3.08 8.81
C LEU A 56 6.01 3.81 8.63
N ASP A 57 6.42 4.60 9.61
CA ASP A 57 7.68 5.32 9.62
C ASP A 57 8.69 4.55 10.47
N THR A 58 9.57 3.81 9.80
CA THR A 58 10.58 2.98 10.48
C THR A 58 11.74 3.81 11.03
N VAL A 59 11.95 5.03 10.54
CA VAL A 59 13.02 5.92 11.00
C VAL A 59 12.62 6.58 12.33
N GLU A 60 11.39 7.10 12.39
CA GLU A 60 10.87 7.71 13.62
C GLU A 60 10.16 6.69 14.54
N ASN A 61 10.13 5.41 14.17
CA ASN A 61 9.36 4.38 14.85
C ASN A 61 7.91 4.83 15.13
N ALA A 62 7.22 5.32 14.09
CA ALA A 62 5.90 5.91 14.22
C ALA A 62 4.88 5.26 13.28
N VAL A 63 3.64 5.06 13.77
CA VAL A 63 2.48 4.74 12.93
C VAL A 63 1.82 6.04 12.50
N ILE A 64 1.75 6.30 11.20
CA ILE A 64 1.07 7.48 10.67
C ILE A 64 -0.35 7.09 10.29
N VAL A 65 -1.32 7.78 10.88
CA VAL A 65 -2.74 7.57 10.63
C VAL A 65 -3.37 8.78 9.97
N GLY A 66 -4.39 8.53 9.18
CA GLY A 66 -5.19 9.56 8.52
C GLY A 66 -6.61 9.09 8.26
N HIS A 67 -7.44 9.92 7.68
CA HIS A 67 -8.78 9.54 7.27
C HIS A 67 -8.77 8.76 5.94
N ALA A 68 -9.90 8.16 5.57
CA ALA A 68 -10.00 7.28 4.40
C ALA A 68 -9.44 7.91 3.11
N GLU A 69 -9.71 9.21 2.90
CA GLU A 69 -9.23 9.98 1.75
C GLU A 69 -7.71 10.11 1.67
N GLU A 70 -7.01 9.97 2.79
CA GLU A 70 -5.55 10.07 2.89
C GLU A 70 -4.84 8.73 2.64
N THR A 71 -5.59 7.65 2.45
CA THR A 71 -5.04 6.31 2.17
C THR A 71 -4.93 5.99 0.68
N PHE A 72 -5.38 6.90 -0.20
CA PHE A 72 -5.31 6.71 -1.65
C PHE A 72 -3.93 7.03 -2.20
N SER A 73 -3.54 6.29 -3.22
CA SER A 73 -2.27 6.44 -3.94
C SER A 73 -2.52 6.60 -5.42
N THR A 74 -1.79 7.50 -6.08
CA THR A 74 -1.85 7.71 -7.53
C THR A 74 -0.89 6.81 -8.28
N ALA A 75 0.16 6.33 -7.62
CA ALA A 75 1.20 5.52 -8.23
C ALA A 75 1.96 4.70 -7.18
N PHE A 76 2.66 3.67 -7.64
CA PHE A 76 3.62 2.93 -6.83
C PHE A 76 4.84 2.49 -7.65
N ARG A 77 5.91 2.14 -6.93
CA ARG A 77 7.12 1.54 -7.48
C ARG A 77 7.17 0.08 -7.11
N THR A 78 7.69 -0.73 -8.04
CA THR A 78 7.95 -2.15 -7.78
C THR A 78 9.44 -2.46 -7.77
N GLY A 79 9.80 -3.61 -7.20
CA GLY A 79 11.03 -4.30 -7.49
C GLY A 79 11.02 -4.94 -8.88
N PRO A 80 12.02 -5.77 -9.21
CA PRO A 80 12.11 -6.46 -10.48
C PRO A 80 10.81 -7.21 -10.81
N VAL A 81 10.33 -7.05 -12.05
CA VAL A 81 9.11 -7.71 -12.52
C VAL A 81 9.46 -9.12 -12.99
N CYS A 82 8.75 -10.12 -12.43
CA CYS A 82 8.75 -11.48 -12.92
C CYS A 82 7.73 -11.60 -14.05
N TRP A 83 8.19 -11.64 -15.30
CA TRP A 83 7.33 -11.76 -16.48
C TRP A 83 6.92 -13.23 -16.67
N GLY A 84 5.63 -13.52 -16.76
CA GLY A 84 5.04 -14.85 -16.82
C GLY A 84 5.33 -15.63 -18.11
N GLY A 85 6.59 -15.81 -18.46
CA GLY A 85 7.02 -16.43 -19.72
C GLY A 85 7.05 -15.50 -20.94
N LEU A 86 6.68 -14.23 -20.75
CA LEU A 86 6.77 -13.21 -21.78
C LEU A 86 8.16 -12.56 -21.81
N PRO A 87 8.60 -12.03 -22.96
CA PRO A 87 9.77 -11.17 -23.02
C PRO A 87 9.60 -9.99 -22.06
N ARG A 88 10.73 -9.54 -21.48
CA ARG A 88 10.74 -8.32 -20.66
C ARG A 88 10.18 -7.16 -21.48
N GLN A 89 9.21 -6.46 -20.88
CA GLN A 89 8.68 -5.23 -21.46
C GLN A 89 9.65 -4.08 -21.16
N GLU A 90 9.97 -3.28 -22.17
CA GLU A 90 10.91 -2.14 -22.07
C GLU A 90 10.23 -0.79 -22.35
N VAL A 91 9.01 -0.82 -22.88
CA VAL A 91 8.21 0.37 -23.18
C VAL A 91 6.99 0.44 -22.26
N PRO A 92 6.47 1.64 -22.00
CA PRO A 92 5.23 1.79 -21.24
C PRO A 92 4.06 1.07 -21.90
N PHE A 93 3.20 0.43 -21.10
CA PHE A 93 2.01 -0.27 -21.57
C PHE A 93 0.87 -0.15 -20.56
N GLU A 94 -0.36 -0.18 -21.06
CA GLU A 94 -1.58 -0.22 -20.25
C GLU A 94 -1.89 -1.67 -19.87
N CYS A 95 -2.37 -1.86 -18.65
CA CYS A 95 -2.78 -3.16 -18.13
C CYS A 95 -3.77 -3.02 -16.98
N LEU A 96 -4.30 -4.15 -16.52
CA LEU A 96 -5.02 -4.22 -15.26
C LEU A 96 -4.08 -4.66 -14.15
N VAL A 97 -4.13 -3.99 -13.00
CA VAL A 97 -3.26 -4.29 -11.84
C VAL A 97 -4.11 -4.73 -10.65
N GLN A 98 -3.78 -5.89 -10.09
CA GLN A 98 -4.39 -6.40 -8.86
C GLN A 98 -3.37 -6.36 -7.72
N LEU A 99 -3.73 -5.68 -6.62
CA LEU A 99 -2.87 -5.51 -5.45
C LEU A 99 -3.17 -6.50 -4.32
N ARG A 100 -4.33 -7.15 -4.35
CA ARG A 100 -4.78 -8.12 -3.33
C ARG A 100 -5.70 -9.15 -3.95
N SER A 101 -5.70 -10.38 -3.43
CA SER A 101 -6.46 -11.51 -3.98
C SER A 101 -7.97 -11.29 -4.08
N ARG A 102 -8.55 -10.44 -3.23
CA ARG A 102 -9.98 -10.13 -3.22
C ARG A 102 -10.31 -8.76 -3.81
N HIS A 103 -9.32 -8.05 -4.33
CA HIS A 103 -9.49 -6.74 -4.95
C HIS A 103 -9.71 -6.93 -6.46
N GLN A 104 -10.61 -6.17 -7.04
CA GLN A 104 -10.75 -6.13 -8.49
C GLN A 104 -9.49 -5.53 -9.11
N ALA A 105 -9.02 -6.10 -10.21
CA ALA A 105 -7.93 -5.52 -10.97
C ALA A 105 -8.38 -4.18 -11.58
N VAL A 106 -7.53 -3.16 -11.52
CA VAL A 106 -7.83 -1.78 -11.92
C VAL A 106 -6.90 -1.32 -13.04
N PRO A 107 -7.36 -0.43 -13.95
CA PRO A 107 -6.54 0.09 -15.03
C PRO A 107 -5.35 0.89 -14.50
N ALA A 108 -4.19 0.67 -15.11
CA ALA A 108 -2.96 1.39 -14.82
C ALA A 108 -2.00 1.40 -16.00
N LEU A 109 -1.17 2.43 -16.06
CA LEU A 109 -0.02 2.54 -16.95
C LEU A 109 1.22 2.03 -16.24
N VAL A 110 1.86 0.99 -16.77
CA VAL A 110 3.12 0.44 -16.28
C VAL A 110 4.27 1.02 -17.11
N ARG A 111 5.26 1.58 -16.43
CA ARG A 111 6.51 2.10 -17.01
C ARG A 111 7.68 1.27 -16.49
N PRO A 112 8.11 0.25 -17.24
CA PRO A 112 9.24 -0.58 -16.84
C PRO A 112 10.55 0.19 -16.85
N ASP A 113 11.47 -0.19 -15.96
CA ASP A 113 12.86 0.26 -15.98
C ASP A 113 13.81 -0.88 -15.56
N LEU A 114 15.11 -0.56 -15.42
CA LEU A 114 16.13 -1.56 -15.08
C LEU A 114 15.95 -2.18 -13.69
N ARG A 115 15.25 -1.50 -12.77
CA ARG A 115 15.11 -1.91 -11.36
C ARG A 115 13.72 -2.46 -11.04
N GLY A 116 12.73 -2.30 -11.94
CA GLY A 116 11.36 -2.72 -11.73
C GLY A 116 10.39 -1.98 -12.64
N ALA A 117 9.36 -1.37 -12.07
CA ALA A 117 8.42 -0.54 -12.80
C ALA A 117 7.84 0.57 -11.92
N GLU A 118 7.50 1.70 -12.52
CA GLU A 118 6.54 2.65 -11.98
C GLU A 118 5.15 2.27 -12.52
N VAL A 119 4.18 2.16 -11.64
CA VAL A 119 2.79 1.88 -11.98
C VAL A 119 1.96 3.10 -11.59
N VAL A 120 1.25 3.67 -12.56
CA VAL A 120 0.42 4.87 -12.37
C VAL A 120 -1.03 4.47 -12.60
N PHE A 121 -1.87 4.69 -11.62
CA PHE A 121 -3.30 4.40 -11.70
C PHE A 121 -4.06 5.49 -12.46
N ASP A 122 -5.07 5.11 -13.21
CA ASP A 122 -5.99 6.05 -13.85
C ASP A 122 -6.86 6.75 -12.79
N ILE A 123 -7.28 6.01 -11.78
CA ILE A 123 -8.02 6.49 -10.61
C ILE A 123 -7.25 6.10 -9.37
N PRO A 124 -7.03 7.02 -8.41
CA PRO A 124 -6.28 6.71 -7.18
C PRO A 124 -6.81 5.47 -6.46
N GLU A 125 -5.90 4.58 -6.07
CA GLU A 125 -6.20 3.30 -5.41
C GLU A 125 -5.87 3.31 -3.92
N GLN A 126 -6.71 2.63 -3.13
CA GLN A 126 -6.61 2.65 -1.68
C GLN A 126 -5.63 1.59 -1.15
N ALA A 127 -4.88 1.97 -0.11
CA ALA A 127 -4.05 1.09 0.69
C ALA A 127 -3.03 0.26 -0.11
N VAL A 128 -2.31 0.91 -1.02
CA VAL A 128 -1.12 0.34 -1.66
C VAL A 128 -0.07 0.04 -0.58
N THR A 129 0.34 -1.21 -0.45
CA THR A 129 1.15 -1.66 0.68
C THR A 129 2.50 -2.22 0.20
N PRO A 130 3.63 -1.62 0.61
CA PRO A 130 4.96 -2.20 0.35
C PRO A 130 5.08 -3.63 0.90
N GLY A 131 5.78 -4.49 0.18
CA GLY A 131 5.95 -5.90 0.50
C GLY A 131 4.86 -6.80 -0.05
N GLN A 132 3.73 -6.29 -0.52
CA GLN A 132 2.69 -7.06 -1.20
C GLN A 132 3.01 -7.23 -2.69
N TRP A 133 2.45 -8.30 -3.30
CA TRP A 133 2.53 -8.54 -4.72
C TRP A 133 1.53 -7.68 -5.48
N ALA A 134 1.98 -7.05 -6.56
CA ALA A 134 1.15 -6.50 -7.62
C ALA A 134 1.19 -7.46 -8.80
N VAL A 135 0.03 -7.93 -9.27
CA VAL A 135 -0.10 -8.81 -10.43
C VAL A 135 -0.63 -7.99 -11.60
N PHE A 136 0.02 -8.11 -12.74
CA PHE A 136 -0.31 -7.41 -13.99
C PHE A 136 -1.05 -8.37 -14.91
N TYR A 137 -2.18 -7.94 -15.43
CA TYR A 137 -3.00 -8.67 -16.40
C TYR A 137 -3.16 -7.85 -17.67
N ASP A 138 -3.26 -8.52 -18.81
CA ASP A 138 -3.76 -7.85 -20.01
C ASP A 138 -5.27 -7.55 -19.89
N LEU A 139 -5.84 -6.91 -20.91
CA LEU A 139 -7.26 -6.56 -20.92
C LEU A 139 -8.19 -7.78 -21.07
N ASP A 140 -7.66 -8.92 -21.48
CA ASP A 140 -8.38 -10.20 -21.61
C ASP A 140 -8.28 -11.03 -20.31
N GLY A 141 -7.50 -10.58 -19.32
CA GLY A 141 -7.34 -11.21 -18.01
C GLY A 141 -6.22 -12.23 -17.93
N PHE A 142 -5.30 -12.31 -18.91
CA PHE A 142 -4.12 -13.16 -18.84
C PHE A 142 -3.02 -12.48 -18.02
N VAL A 143 -2.32 -13.25 -17.22
CA VAL A 143 -1.21 -12.74 -16.38
C VAL A 143 -0.02 -12.38 -17.27
N LEU A 144 0.36 -11.10 -17.24
CA LEU A 144 1.58 -10.59 -17.88
C LEU A 144 2.81 -10.77 -17.00
N GLY A 145 2.65 -10.62 -15.68
CA GLY A 145 3.72 -10.71 -14.72
C GLY A 145 3.31 -10.28 -13.33
N ALA A 146 4.27 -10.28 -12.42
CA ALA A 146 4.04 -9.82 -11.05
C ALA A 146 5.32 -9.21 -10.46
N ALA A 147 5.17 -8.31 -9.48
CA ALA A 147 6.28 -7.70 -8.78
C ALA A 147 5.90 -7.31 -7.35
N ILE A 148 6.91 -7.18 -6.48
CA ILE A 148 6.69 -6.71 -5.12
C ILE A 148 6.64 -5.18 -5.10
N VAL A 149 5.61 -4.62 -4.47
CA VAL A 149 5.49 -3.19 -4.20
C VAL A 149 6.61 -2.76 -3.26
N GLN A 150 7.35 -1.72 -3.62
CA GLN A 150 8.45 -1.18 -2.80
C GLN A 150 8.09 0.15 -2.12
N GLY A 151 7.28 0.96 -2.78
CA GLY A 151 6.86 2.26 -2.28
C GLY A 151 5.70 2.81 -3.10
N PHE A 152 5.06 3.85 -2.60
CA PHE A 152 3.89 4.45 -3.25
C PHE A 152 3.90 5.97 -3.14
N ARG A 153 3.10 6.62 -3.98
CA ARG A 153 2.85 8.06 -3.98
C ARG A 153 1.41 8.31 -3.57
N LEU A 154 1.21 8.94 -2.42
CA LEU A 154 -0.13 9.34 -1.96
C LEU A 154 -0.79 10.30 -2.94
N ALA A 155 -2.09 10.17 -3.06
CA ALA A 155 -2.93 11.11 -3.79
C ALA A 155 -3.06 12.42 -3.00
N ARG A 156 -3.17 13.53 -3.70
CA ARG A 156 -3.54 14.81 -3.08
C ARG A 156 -5.05 14.85 -2.80
N PRO A 157 -5.51 15.61 -1.79
CA PRO A 157 -6.92 15.66 -1.44
C PRO A 157 -7.87 15.95 -2.62
N GLU A 158 -7.46 16.83 -3.53
CA GLU A 158 -8.23 17.19 -4.74
C GLU A 158 -8.41 16.01 -5.72
N GLN A 159 -7.48 15.04 -5.73
CA GLN A 159 -7.54 13.85 -6.57
C GLN A 159 -8.48 12.78 -6.01
N CYS A 160 -8.87 12.91 -4.75
CA CYS A 160 -9.77 11.98 -4.06
C CYS A 160 -11.23 12.48 -4.02
N LEU A 161 -11.53 13.64 -4.61
CA LEU A 161 -12.89 14.20 -4.67
C LEU A 161 -13.79 13.27 -5.51
N GLY A 162 -14.82 12.73 -4.87
CA GLY A 162 -15.77 11.79 -5.50
C GLY A 162 -15.48 10.31 -5.26
N LEU A 163 -14.33 9.93 -4.72
CA LEU A 163 -13.97 8.53 -4.40
C LEU A 163 -14.58 8.02 -3.08
N ARG A 164 -15.40 8.82 -2.41
CA ARG A 164 -16.07 8.48 -1.14
C ARG A 164 -17.22 7.49 -1.38
N GLY A 165 -16.93 6.21 -1.58
CA GLY A 165 -18.04 5.28 -1.76
C GLY A 165 -17.69 3.79 -1.85
N ALA A 166 -16.46 3.42 -2.07
CA ALA A 166 -16.08 2.02 -2.30
C ALA A 166 -15.56 1.26 -1.06
N ALA A 167 -15.56 1.85 0.12
CA ALA A 167 -14.97 1.26 1.34
C ALA A 167 -16.01 0.71 2.32
N SER A 168 -17.08 0.04 1.82
CA SER A 168 -18.08 -0.64 2.67
C SER A 168 -18.67 -1.83 1.94
N ALA A 169 -17.97 -2.92 1.91
CA ALA A 169 -18.55 -4.26 1.77
C ALA A 169 -17.63 -5.28 2.46
#